data_64416811765042f117ea0760e5d23548
#
_entry.id   64416811765042f117ea0760e5d23548
#
_cell.length_a   1.000
_cell.length_b   1.000
_cell.length_c   1.000
_cell.angle_alpha   90.00
_cell.angle_beta   90.00
_cell.angle_gamma   90.00
#
_symmetry.space_group_name_H-M   'P 1'
#
loop_
_entity.id
_entity.type
_entity.pdbx_description
1 polymer ?
#
loop_
_entity_poly.entity_id
_entity_poly.type
_entity_poly.pdbx_seq_one_letter_code
_entity_poly.pdbx_strand_id
1 'polypeptide(L)'
;LGDVYKRQKLKRSKNQALVAESSDTLRGIEGEAATTYFSVFDQMIISQCEDFPFNGRNRRPPKDKVNALLSFVYTLLNHEVQSALETVGLDPYVGFLHTDRPGRASLALDMMEELRAYLADRLVLSLINRKQISGKGFVEHGDNRYGNDD
;
A
#
# COMPACT_ATOMS: atom_id res chain seq x y z
N LEU A 1 -13.54 -21.11 5.40
CA LEU A 1 -14.28 -20.91 4.12
C LEU A 1 -13.97 -19.54 3.51
N GLY A 2 -13.89 -18.43 4.29
CA GLY A 2 -13.61 -17.10 3.78
C GLY A 2 -12.26 -16.95 3.08
N ASP A 3 -11.21 -17.57 3.63
CA ASP A 3 -9.84 -17.47 3.08
C ASP A 3 -9.66 -18.20 1.76
N VAL A 4 -10.34 -19.35 1.60
CA VAL A 4 -10.32 -20.09 0.33
C VAL A 4 -10.99 -19.29 -0.77
N TYR A 5 -12.13 -18.67 -0.47
CA TYR A 5 -12.84 -17.80 -1.43
C TYR A 5 -12.00 -16.59 -1.86
N LYS A 6 -11.35 -15.91 -0.90
CA LYS A 6 -10.52 -14.74 -1.19
C LYS A 6 -9.26 -15.12 -1.98
N ARG A 7 -8.64 -16.25 -1.67
CA ARG A 7 -7.54 -16.83 -2.48
C ARG A 7 -7.97 -17.11 -3.93
N GLN A 8 -9.15 -17.70 -4.10
CA GLN A 8 -9.70 -17.98 -5.44
C GLN A 8 -9.99 -16.68 -6.19
N LYS A 9 -10.52 -15.67 -5.52
CA LYS A 9 -10.78 -14.35 -6.10
C LYS A 9 -9.50 -13.69 -6.58
N LEU A 10 -8.43 -13.68 -5.78
CA LEU A 10 -7.11 -13.15 -6.19
C LEU A 10 -6.51 -13.93 -7.37
N LYS A 11 -6.64 -15.26 -7.37
CA LYS A 11 -6.19 -16.08 -8.50
C LYS A 11 -6.96 -15.78 -9.78
N ARG A 12 -8.27 -15.51 -9.69
CA ARG A 12 -9.09 -15.06 -10.81
C ARG A 12 -8.64 -13.68 -11.31
N SER A 13 -8.43 -12.72 -10.44
CA SER A 13 -7.92 -11.39 -10.80
C SER A 13 -6.58 -11.48 -11.53
N LYS A 14 -5.66 -12.36 -11.07
CA LYS A 14 -4.39 -12.63 -11.79
C LYS A 14 -4.62 -13.11 -13.22
N ASN A 15 -5.52 -14.07 -13.41
CA ASN A 15 -5.80 -14.60 -14.76
C ASN A 15 -6.48 -13.55 -15.66
N GLN A 16 -7.35 -12.72 -15.11
CA GLN A 16 -7.97 -11.62 -15.83
C GLN A 16 -6.94 -10.53 -16.22
N ALA A 17 -5.97 -10.25 -15.38
CA ALA A 17 -4.90 -9.30 -15.69
C ALA A 17 -4.05 -9.75 -16.88
N LEU A 18 -3.81 -11.06 -17.05
CA LEU A 18 -3.04 -11.62 -18.15
C LEU A 18 -3.71 -11.44 -19.52
N VAL A 19 -5.03 -11.24 -19.56
CA VAL A 19 -5.82 -11.06 -20.79
C VAL A 19 -6.44 -9.67 -20.89
N ALA A 20 -5.99 -8.74 -20.06
CA ALA A 20 -6.49 -7.37 -20.09
C ALA A 20 -6.03 -6.64 -21.36
N GLU A 21 -6.98 -6.12 -22.14
CA GLU A 21 -6.72 -5.46 -23.42
C GLU A 21 -6.38 -3.96 -23.28
N SER A 22 -6.59 -3.39 -22.08
CA SER A 22 -6.31 -1.98 -21.82
C SER A 22 -5.73 -1.72 -20.45
N SER A 23 -4.98 -0.63 -20.30
CA SER A 23 -4.45 -0.18 -19.02
C SER A 23 -5.55 0.21 -18.02
N ASP A 24 -6.70 0.70 -18.48
CA ASP A 24 -7.83 1.01 -17.63
C ASP A 24 -8.47 -0.24 -17.03
N THR A 25 -8.64 -1.28 -17.86
CA THR A 25 -9.09 -2.60 -17.41
C THR A 25 -8.12 -3.19 -16.39
N LEU A 26 -6.82 -3.10 -16.65
CA LEU A 26 -5.79 -3.60 -15.75
C LEU A 26 -5.83 -2.87 -14.39
N ARG A 27 -5.96 -1.53 -14.39
CA ARG A 27 -6.12 -0.74 -13.16
C ARG A 27 -7.37 -1.10 -12.37
N GLY A 28 -8.47 -1.40 -13.05
CA GLY A 28 -9.71 -1.85 -12.41
C GLY A 28 -9.52 -3.19 -11.69
N ILE A 29 -8.87 -4.16 -12.34
CA ILE A 29 -8.55 -5.48 -11.79
C ILE A 29 -7.60 -5.35 -10.59
N GLU A 30 -6.57 -4.51 -10.70
CA GLU A 30 -5.64 -4.22 -9.61
C GLU A 30 -6.36 -3.65 -8.38
N GLY A 31 -7.25 -2.67 -8.58
CA GLY A 31 -8.03 -2.07 -7.49
C GLY A 31 -8.93 -3.08 -6.77
N GLU A 32 -9.57 -3.98 -7.51
CA GLU A 32 -10.38 -5.07 -6.93
C GLU A 32 -9.52 -6.08 -6.18
N ALA A 33 -8.37 -6.45 -6.73
CA ALA A 33 -7.41 -7.35 -6.09
C ALA A 33 -6.85 -6.73 -4.79
N ALA A 34 -6.48 -5.44 -4.82
CA ALA A 34 -6.03 -4.72 -3.64
C ALA A 34 -7.10 -4.66 -2.54
N THR A 35 -8.36 -4.39 -2.89
CA THR A 35 -9.48 -4.40 -1.95
C THR A 35 -9.65 -5.78 -1.31
N THR A 36 -9.58 -6.84 -2.11
CA THR A 36 -9.67 -8.23 -1.63
C THR A 36 -8.50 -8.58 -0.72
N TYR A 37 -7.28 -8.18 -1.07
CA TYR A 37 -6.07 -8.40 -0.29
C TYR A 37 -6.16 -7.70 1.08
N PHE A 38 -6.46 -6.40 1.09
CA PHE A 38 -6.55 -5.65 2.34
C PHE A 38 -7.75 -6.03 3.21
N SER A 39 -8.76 -6.71 2.66
CA SER A 39 -9.87 -7.25 3.46
C SER A 39 -9.49 -8.45 4.35
N VAL A 40 -8.27 -9.00 4.20
CA VAL A 40 -7.73 -10.10 5.03
C VAL A 40 -6.44 -9.72 5.74
N PHE A 41 -5.98 -8.50 5.55
CA PHE A 41 -4.69 -8.05 6.08
C PHE A 41 -4.64 -8.07 7.61
N ASP A 42 -5.76 -7.75 8.27
CA ASP A 42 -5.94 -7.83 9.71
C ASP A 42 -5.64 -9.22 10.28
N GLN A 43 -6.01 -10.27 9.56
CA GLN A 43 -5.79 -11.67 9.97
C GLN A 43 -4.31 -12.07 9.95
N MET A 44 -3.47 -11.30 9.27
CA MET A 44 -2.02 -11.49 9.25
C MET A 44 -1.32 -10.81 10.43
N ILE A 45 -2.03 -9.94 11.16
CA ILE A 45 -1.56 -9.35 12.41
C ILE A 45 -1.92 -10.32 13.53
N ILE A 46 -0.93 -11.09 13.99
CA ILE A 46 -1.10 -12.16 14.98
C ILE A 46 -0.57 -11.78 16.38
N SER A 47 0.00 -10.61 16.51
CA SER A 47 0.54 -10.08 17.76
C SER A 47 0.17 -8.60 17.89
N GLN A 48 -0.02 -8.13 19.12
CA GLN A 48 -0.38 -6.74 19.42
C GLN A 48 -1.68 -6.28 18.71
N CYS A 49 -2.66 -7.18 18.50
CA CYS A 49 -3.88 -6.90 17.73
C CYS A 49 -4.69 -5.73 18.30
N GLU A 50 -4.67 -5.55 19.63
CA GLU A 50 -5.36 -4.44 20.31
C GLU A 50 -4.70 -3.08 20.03
N ASP A 51 -3.36 -3.05 19.93
CA ASP A 51 -2.60 -1.83 19.66
C ASP A 51 -2.58 -1.45 18.17
N PHE A 52 -2.76 -2.44 17.30
CA PHE A 52 -2.69 -2.30 15.84
C PHE A 52 -3.97 -2.81 15.15
N PRO A 53 -5.15 -2.24 15.47
CA PRO A 53 -6.37 -2.59 14.76
C PRO A 53 -6.27 -2.12 13.30
N PHE A 54 -6.83 -2.93 12.37
CA PHE A 54 -6.84 -2.61 10.95
C PHE A 54 -8.21 -2.89 10.33
N ASN A 55 -8.86 -1.84 9.84
CA ASN A 55 -10.20 -1.91 9.24
C ASN A 55 -10.19 -1.59 7.73
N GLY A 56 -9.13 -2.02 7.04
CA GLY A 56 -8.96 -1.76 5.61
C GLY A 56 -7.99 -0.62 5.30
N ARG A 57 -7.56 -0.56 4.05
CA ARG A 57 -6.55 0.41 3.60
C ARG A 57 -7.14 1.80 3.42
N ASN A 58 -6.60 2.77 4.16
CA ASN A 58 -6.82 4.20 3.94
C ASN A 58 -5.49 4.94 3.85
N ARG A 59 -5.43 6.03 3.08
CA ARG A 59 -4.15 6.65 2.71
C ARG A 59 -3.97 8.08 3.22
N ARG A 60 -5.02 8.91 3.17
CA ARG A 60 -4.90 10.35 3.44
C ARG A 60 -6.16 10.89 4.12
N PRO A 61 -6.06 11.23 5.38
CA PRO A 61 -5.00 10.85 6.33
C PRO A 61 -5.07 9.36 6.69
N PRO A 62 -3.99 8.73 7.16
CA PRO A 62 -4.07 7.39 7.74
C PRO A 62 -4.88 7.44 9.04
N LYS A 63 -5.88 6.55 9.17
CA LYS A 63 -6.84 6.58 10.28
C LYS A 63 -6.45 5.64 11.44
N ASP A 64 -5.45 4.82 11.26
CA ASP A 64 -4.93 3.89 12.26
C ASP A 64 -3.43 3.72 12.11
N LYS A 65 -2.81 3.12 13.12
CA LYS A 65 -1.36 2.93 13.20
C LYS A 65 -0.80 2.04 12.10
N VAL A 66 -1.54 1.01 11.68
CA VAL A 66 -1.14 0.12 10.59
C VAL A 66 -1.11 0.88 9.27
N ASN A 67 -2.14 1.69 9.00
CA ASN A 67 -2.19 2.53 7.80
C ASN A 67 -1.10 3.62 7.81
N ALA A 68 -0.78 4.19 8.97
CA ALA A 68 0.32 5.14 9.11
C ALA A 68 1.66 4.46 8.77
N LEU A 69 1.92 3.27 9.33
CA LEU A 69 3.12 2.51 9.09
C LEU A 69 3.26 2.05 7.63
N LEU A 70 2.17 1.54 7.03
CA LEU A 70 2.14 1.19 5.60
C LEU A 70 2.45 2.41 4.73
N SER A 71 1.86 3.57 5.04
CA SER A 71 2.10 4.80 4.27
C SER A 71 3.54 5.27 4.39
N PHE A 72 4.11 5.19 5.58
CA PHE A 72 5.52 5.52 5.84
C PHE A 72 6.47 4.61 5.06
N VAL A 73 6.30 3.29 5.18
CA VAL A 73 7.15 2.30 4.49
C VAL A 73 7.00 2.42 2.97
N TYR A 74 5.80 2.69 2.45
CA TYR A 74 5.59 2.92 1.02
C TYR A 74 6.30 4.20 0.54
N THR A 75 6.34 5.24 1.36
CA THR A 75 7.08 6.46 1.02
C THR A 75 8.58 6.18 0.94
N LEU A 76 9.14 5.46 1.93
CA LEU A 76 10.54 5.05 1.90
C LEU A 76 10.85 4.18 0.67
N LEU A 77 10.03 3.16 0.40
CA LEU A 77 10.21 2.31 -0.77
C LEU A 77 10.17 3.10 -2.07
N ASN A 78 9.27 4.08 -2.18
CA ASN A 78 9.19 4.93 -3.36
C ASN A 78 10.47 5.75 -3.58
N HIS A 79 11.05 6.32 -2.52
CA HIS A 79 12.31 7.04 -2.60
C HIS A 79 13.48 6.13 -3.01
N GLU A 80 13.54 4.92 -2.46
CA GLU A 80 14.57 3.95 -2.84
C GLU A 80 14.46 3.53 -4.31
N VAL A 81 13.23 3.29 -4.79
CA VAL A 81 13.00 2.96 -6.20
C VAL A 81 13.36 4.13 -7.11
N GLN A 82 13.00 5.37 -6.75
CA GLN A 82 13.41 6.56 -7.51
C GLN A 82 14.94 6.65 -7.60
N SER A 83 15.64 6.55 -6.48
CA SER A 83 17.11 6.60 -6.45
C SER A 83 17.74 5.50 -7.30
N ALA A 84 17.19 4.29 -7.27
CA ALA A 84 17.67 3.17 -8.08
C ALA A 84 17.47 3.45 -9.57
N LEU A 85 16.31 3.97 -10.00
CA LEU A 85 16.03 4.32 -11.39
C LEU A 85 17.01 5.40 -11.89
N GLU A 86 17.20 6.47 -11.13
CA GLU A 86 18.13 7.55 -11.45
C GLU A 86 19.57 7.04 -11.56
N THR A 87 19.98 6.12 -10.67
CA THR A 87 21.32 5.54 -10.68
C THR A 87 21.62 4.78 -11.97
N VAL A 88 20.61 4.14 -12.57
CA VAL A 88 20.77 3.41 -13.85
C VAL A 88 20.42 4.27 -15.07
N GLY A 89 20.16 5.57 -14.87
CA GLY A 89 19.89 6.54 -15.95
C GLY A 89 18.47 6.49 -16.50
N LEU A 90 17.50 5.95 -15.75
CA LEU A 90 16.10 5.96 -16.12
C LEU A 90 15.39 7.16 -15.47
N ASP A 91 14.46 7.78 -16.20
CA ASP A 91 13.62 8.84 -15.67
C ASP A 91 12.47 8.25 -14.81
N PRO A 92 12.45 8.50 -13.49
CA PRO A 92 11.43 7.94 -12.61
C PRO A 92 10.02 8.50 -12.85
N TYR A 93 9.88 9.57 -13.64
CA TYR A 93 8.61 10.27 -13.88
C TYR A 93 7.84 9.73 -15.10
N VAL A 94 8.48 9.01 -16.02
CA VAL A 94 7.87 8.48 -17.23
C VAL A 94 7.36 7.06 -16.98
N GLY A 95 6.10 6.94 -16.56
CA GLY A 95 5.44 5.67 -16.24
C GLY A 95 4.76 5.02 -17.45
N PHE A 96 4.37 3.76 -17.30
CA PHE A 96 3.62 3.00 -18.32
C PHE A 96 2.21 2.60 -17.84
N LEU A 97 1.99 2.31 -16.56
CA LEU A 97 0.68 1.99 -15.99
C LEU A 97 0.05 3.21 -15.31
N HIS A 98 0.82 3.94 -14.54
CA HIS A 98 0.37 5.17 -13.91
C HIS A 98 0.40 6.32 -14.92
N THR A 99 -0.70 7.07 -14.99
CA THR A 99 -0.78 8.26 -15.84
C THR A 99 0.20 9.33 -15.36
N ASP A 100 0.94 9.91 -16.27
CA ASP A 100 1.89 10.98 -15.99
C ASP A 100 1.15 12.19 -15.43
N ARG A 101 1.67 12.72 -14.34
CA ARG A 101 1.23 13.95 -13.69
C ARG A 101 2.47 14.72 -13.24
N PRO A 102 2.49 16.05 -13.38
CA PRO A 102 3.60 16.87 -12.92
C PRO A 102 3.97 16.56 -11.45
N GLY A 103 5.24 16.30 -11.19
CA GLY A 103 5.75 15.98 -9.85
C GLY A 103 5.41 14.58 -9.33
N ARG A 104 4.86 13.69 -10.17
CA ARG A 104 4.57 12.30 -9.79
C ARG A 104 5.54 11.36 -10.47
N ALA A 105 6.33 10.65 -9.68
CA ALA A 105 7.26 9.64 -10.18
C ALA A 105 6.51 8.38 -10.62
N SER A 106 5.88 8.42 -11.81
CA SER A 106 4.98 7.40 -12.32
C SER A 106 5.68 6.07 -12.55
N LEU A 107 6.92 6.06 -13.09
CA LEU A 107 7.69 4.84 -13.28
C LEU A 107 8.11 4.22 -11.94
N ALA A 108 8.51 5.04 -10.98
CA ALA A 108 8.84 4.54 -9.65
C ALA A 108 7.63 3.89 -8.98
N LEU A 109 6.42 4.44 -9.16
CA LEU A 109 5.18 3.84 -8.67
C LEU A 109 4.88 2.52 -9.38
N ASP A 110 5.06 2.45 -10.70
CA ASP A 110 4.86 1.22 -11.48
C ASP A 110 5.80 0.09 -10.99
N MET A 111 7.07 0.40 -10.82
CA MET A 111 8.07 -0.56 -10.31
C MET A 111 7.80 -0.96 -8.85
N MET A 112 7.33 -0.02 -8.04
CA MET A 112 7.03 -0.27 -6.63
C MET A 112 5.86 -1.25 -6.44
N GLU A 113 4.90 -1.33 -7.39
CA GLU A 113 3.74 -2.23 -7.24
C GLU A 113 4.18 -3.69 -7.05
N GLU A 114 5.20 -4.16 -7.74
CA GLU A 114 5.72 -5.52 -7.58
C GLU A 114 6.35 -5.75 -6.19
N LEU A 115 6.96 -4.72 -5.62
CA LEU A 115 7.68 -4.80 -4.35
C LEU A 115 6.78 -4.56 -3.14
N ARG A 116 5.62 -3.95 -3.33
CA ARG A 116 4.75 -3.48 -2.26
C ARG A 116 4.31 -4.61 -1.33
N ALA A 117 3.67 -5.64 -1.87
CA ALA A 117 3.18 -6.77 -1.07
C ALA A 117 4.33 -7.64 -0.54
N TYR A 118 5.34 -7.89 -1.37
CA TYR A 118 6.44 -8.78 -1.02
C TYR A 118 7.41 -8.17 -0.01
N LEU A 119 7.73 -6.89 -0.14
CA LEU A 119 8.73 -6.22 0.69
C LEU A 119 8.07 -5.36 1.78
N ALA A 120 7.30 -4.34 1.39
CA ALA A 120 6.80 -3.34 2.33
C ALA A 120 5.75 -3.91 3.30
N ASP A 121 4.74 -4.62 2.81
CA ASP A 121 3.68 -5.17 3.64
C ASP A 121 4.21 -6.24 4.58
N ARG A 122 5.12 -7.09 4.10
CA ARG A 122 5.77 -8.11 4.94
C ARG A 122 6.67 -7.49 6.01
N LEU A 123 7.35 -6.39 5.69
CA LEU A 123 8.13 -5.65 6.67
C LEU A 123 7.22 -5.11 7.78
N VAL A 124 6.13 -4.43 7.41
CA VAL A 124 5.15 -3.91 8.38
C VAL A 124 4.61 -5.02 9.28
N LEU A 125 4.14 -6.12 8.71
CA LEU A 125 3.66 -7.28 9.47
C LEU A 125 4.76 -7.87 10.37
N SER A 126 5.99 -7.95 9.88
CA SER A 126 7.12 -8.45 10.67
C SER A 126 7.42 -7.55 11.86
N LEU A 127 7.45 -6.23 11.68
CA LEU A 127 7.70 -5.25 12.74
C LEU A 127 6.64 -5.36 13.86
N ILE A 128 5.36 -5.48 13.49
CA ILE A 128 4.26 -5.64 14.43
C ILE A 128 4.32 -7.00 15.13
N ASN A 129 4.36 -8.09 14.36
CA ASN A 129 4.25 -9.44 14.89
C ASN A 129 5.46 -9.86 15.74
N ARG A 130 6.65 -9.34 15.42
CA ARG A 130 7.88 -9.56 16.21
C ARG A 130 8.05 -8.54 17.34
N LYS A 131 7.08 -7.67 17.56
CA LYS A 131 7.09 -6.65 18.61
C LYS A 131 8.31 -5.71 18.53
N GLN A 132 8.82 -5.45 17.32
CA GLN A 132 9.92 -4.51 17.09
C GLN A 132 9.46 -3.06 17.15
N ILE A 133 8.17 -2.82 17.03
CA ILE A 133 7.50 -1.54 17.25
C ILE A 133 6.37 -1.73 18.26
N SER A 134 6.01 -0.67 18.97
CA SER A 134 4.89 -0.64 19.90
C SER A 134 3.91 0.48 19.55
N GLY A 135 2.66 0.34 19.97
CA GLY A 135 1.64 1.37 19.77
C GLY A 135 1.96 2.73 20.40
N LYS A 136 2.89 2.76 21.37
CA LYS A 136 3.36 3.99 22.04
C LYS A 136 4.26 4.88 21.16
N GLY A 137 4.83 4.35 20.08
CA GLY A 137 5.66 5.11 19.13
C GLY A 137 4.87 5.98 18.15
N PHE A 138 3.55 5.98 18.23
CA PHE A 138 2.68 6.74 17.33
C PHE A 138 2.07 7.93 18.06
N VAL A 139 2.18 9.10 17.44
CA VAL A 139 1.56 10.35 17.93
C VAL A 139 0.32 10.62 17.07
N GLU A 140 -0.85 10.77 17.70
CA GLU A 140 -2.04 11.25 17.02
C GLU A 140 -1.92 12.77 16.83
N HIS A 141 -1.81 13.22 15.59
CA HIS A 141 -2.02 14.63 15.27
C HIS A 141 -3.53 14.84 15.24
N GLY A 142 -4.05 15.53 16.23
CA GLY A 142 -5.44 16.01 16.24
C GLY A 142 -5.71 16.82 14.98
N ASP A 143 -6.89 16.61 14.39
CA ASP A 143 -7.41 17.39 13.27
C ASP A 143 -7.65 18.83 13.78
N ASN A 144 -6.64 19.67 13.69
CA ASN A 144 -6.79 21.10 13.89
C ASN A 144 -7.60 21.65 12.70
N ARG A 145 -8.91 21.44 12.76
CA ARG A 145 -9.81 22.30 12.03
C ARG A 145 -9.64 23.69 12.66
N TYR A 146 -8.95 24.56 11.99
CA TYR A 146 -9.03 25.97 12.26
C TYR A 146 -10.51 26.32 12.07
N GLY A 147 -11.22 26.46 13.19
CA GLY A 147 -12.48 27.15 13.18
C GLY A 147 -12.20 28.59 12.75
N ASN A 148 -12.70 28.95 11.61
CA ASN A 148 -12.95 30.35 11.33
C ASN A 148 -14.11 30.73 12.27
N ASP A 149 -13.75 31.26 13.43
CA ASP A 149 -14.61 32.19 14.12
C ASP A 149 -14.43 33.51 13.36
N ASP A 150 -15.47 33.88 12.61
CA ASP A 150 -16.08 35.22 12.49
C ASP A 150 -17.31 35.13 11.57
#